data_faeb721b88ffafe1b16d91d7b5e8acef
#
_entry.id   faeb721b88ffafe1b16d91d7b5e8acef
#
_cell.length_a   1.000
_cell.length_b   1.000
_cell.length_c   1.000
_cell.angle_alpha   90.00
_cell.angle_beta   90.00
_cell.angle_gamma   90.00
#
_symmetry.space_group_name_H-M   'P 1'
#
loop_
_entity.id
_entity.type
_entity.pdbx_description
1 polymer ?
#
loop_
_entity_poly.entity_id
_entity_poly.type
_entity_poly.pdbx_seq_one_letter_code
_entity_poly.pdbx_strand_id
1 'polypeptide(L)'
;MLAKLNKSCPQCTASSQRTYFQSIKALAKFAGRQSIPESHKWLNGALLKKVRALPLNRYKRFSIAGVKALNAYKVTDNKKWWEAMNDATEKYTKIRMSGKRTKREAERWPKDGYASIRKLAKRLHGEVEHLEELKPGSLNNWQRYLYQRYLIILFYSHHALRGDLADVQLKKGARSWVRRKGKNWTIHIGHHKTFKSRGAIEFEVNSEVSAALSEFVPMVRAAKLGHSYLLSTSRGEQLQRQDMLKLISNTTEKYIGKKIGIQILRVLKTTDKLKDLDTAHELQHEMGHSAEMQRQYLSRPTGKARNR
;
A
#
# COMPACT_ATOMS: atom_id res chain seq x y z
N MET A 1 -18.43 17.88 -13.89
CA MET A 1 -18.46 17.04 -12.67
C MET A 1 -17.21 17.18 -11.81
N LEU A 2 -15.98 17.04 -12.34
CA LEU A 2 -14.74 17.15 -11.52
C LEU A 2 -14.65 18.50 -10.78
N ALA A 3 -14.90 19.62 -11.46
CA ALA A 3 -14.93 20.94 -10.82
C ALA A 3 -16.00 21.06 -9.71
N LYS A 4 -17.18 20.45 -9.90
CA LYS A 4 -18.23 20.40 -8.88
C LYS A 4 -17.80 19.57 -7.66
N LEU A 5 -17.10 18.44 -7.88
CA LEU A 5 -16.53 17.61 -6.81
C LEU A 5 -15.46 18.38 -6.00
N ASN A 6 -14.59 19.12 -6.66
CA ASN A 6 -13.57 19.91 -6.00
C ASN A 6 -14.20 20.96 -5.06
N LYS A 7 -15.28 21.61 -5.51
CA LYS A 7 -16.03 22.57 -4.68
C LYS A 7 -16.79 21.90 -3.52
N SER A 8 -17.31 20.70 -3.70
CA SER A 8 -18.10 19.99 -2.67
C SER A 8 -17.23 19.24 -1.64
N CYS A 9 -15.93 19.08 -1.87
CA CYS A 9 -15.01 18.42 -0.95
C CYS A 9 -13.62 19.10 -1.00
N PRO A 10 -13.49 20.37 -0.55
CA PRO A 10 -12.23 21.10 -0.59
C PRO A 10 -11.14 20.46 0.26
N GLN A 11 -11.48 19.75 1.32
CA GLN A 11 -10.58 18.99 2.18
C GLN A 11 -10.06 17.69 1.55
N CYS A 12 -10.66 17.24 0.43
CA CYS A 12 -10.24 16.03 -0.26
C CYS A 12 -8.96 16.28 -1.05
N THR A 13 -8.00 15.34 -0.97
CA THR A 13 -6.81 15.37 -1.81
C THR A 13 -7.17 15.21 -3.30
N ALA A 14 -6.36 15.76 -4.20
CA ALA A 14 -6.55 15.63 -5.65
C ALA A 14 -6.65 14.14 -6.08
N SER A 15 -5.90 13.24 -5.45
CA SER A 15 -5.99 11.79 -5.69
C SER A 15 -7.36 11.24 -5.28
N SER A 16 -7.89 11.65 -4.13
CA SER A 16 -9.22 11.24 -3.67
C SER A 16 -10.32 11.74 -4.60
N GLN A 17 -10.22 13.00 -5.03
CA GLN A 17 -11.16 13.60 -5.98
C GLN A 17 -11.19 12.87 -7.32
N ARG A 18 -10.01 12.52 -7.86
CA ARG A 18 -9.89 11.68 -9.08
C ARG A 18 -10.53 10.31 -8.88
N THR A 19 -10.33 9.67 -7.73
CA THR A 19 -10.92 8.37 -7.40
C THR A 19 -12.44 8.44 -7.34
N TYR A 20 -13.00 9.48 -6.72
CA TYR A 20 -14.45 9.71 -6.68
C TYR A 20 -15.00 9.97 -8.09
N PHE A 21 -14.33 10.80 -8.87
CA PHE A 21 -14.73 11.07 -10.26
C PHE A 21 -14.79 9.79 -11.10
N GLN A 22 -13.75 8.94 -11.03
CA GLN A 22 -13.74 7.66 -11.73
C GLN A 22 -14.83 6.71 -11.23
N SER A 23 -15.14 6.75 -9.94
CA SER A 23 -16.22 5.94 -9.37
C SER A 23 -17.60 6.41 -9.80
N ILE A 24 -17.81 7.72 -9.92
CA ILE A 24 -19.06 8.32 -10.44
C ILE A 24 -19.21 8.01 -11.94
N LYS A 25 -18.13 8.11 -12.73
CA LYS A 25 -18.13 7.70 -14.14
C LYS A 25 -18.52 6.23 -14.32
N ALA A 26 -17.95 5.35 -13.47
CA ALA A 26 -18.31 3.93 -13.49
C ALA A 26 -19.75 3.67 -13.05
N LEU A 27 -20.28 4.43 -12.10
CA LEU A 27 -21.69 4.36 -11.69
C LEU A 27 -22.63 4.84 -12.78
N ALA A 28 -22.28 5.93 -13.49
CA ALA A 28 -23.05 6.42 -14.63
C ALA A 28 -23.10 5.38 -15.76
N LYS A 29 -21.96 4.74 -16.08
CA LYS A 29 -21.91 3.63 -17.05
C LYS A 29 -22.78 2.45 -16.60
N PHE A 30 -22.74 2.10 -15.31
CA PHE A 30 -23.61 1.06 -14.74
C PHE A 30 -25.11 1.41 -14.84
N ALA A 31 -25.45 2.70 -14.79
CA ALA A 31 -26.80 3.21 -15.01
C ALA A 31 -27.20 3.31 -16.50
N GLY A 32 -26.39 2.78 -17.41
CA GLY A 32 -26.64 2.83 -18.87
C GLY A 32 -26.35 4.20 -19.51
N ARG A 33 -25.53 5.05 -18.86
CA ARG A 33 -25.19 6.38 -19.39
C ARG A 33 -23.79 6.35 -20.03
N GLN A 34 -23.65 6.99 -21.18
CA GLN A 34 -22.34 7.12 -21.86
C GLN A 34 -21.40 8.08 -21.13
N SER A 35 -21.95 9.15 -20.55
CA SER A 35 -21.21 10.14 -19.75
C SER A 35 -21.92 10.40 -18.41
N ILE A 36 -21.26 11.16 -17.54
CA ILE A 36 -21.90 11.62 -16.30
C ILE A 36 -22.93 12.69 -16.66
N PRO A 37 -24.22 12.49 -16.38
CA PRO A 37 -25.28 13.46 -16.70
C PRO A 37 -25.07 14.79 -15.98
N GLU A 38 -25.60 15.87 -16.52
CA GLU A 38 -25.50 17.21 -15.92
C GLU A 38 -26.39 17.38 -14.69
N SER A 39 -27.53 16.69 -14.63
CA SER A 39 -28.46 16.71 -13.49
C SER A 39 -28.38 15.43 -12.67
N HIS A 40 -28.83 15.51 -11.40
CA HIS A 40 -28.85 14.38 -10.45
C HIS A 40 -29.95 13.34 -10.70
N LYS A 41 -30.94 13.62 -11.56
CA LYS A 41 -32.15 12.79 -11.73
C LYS A 41 -31.90 11.30 -12.05
N TRP A 42 -30.70 10.98 -12.60
CA TRP A 42 -30.29 9.60 -12.87
C TRP A 42 -29.94 8.79 -11.60
N LEU A 43 -29.67 9.45 -10.48
CA LEU A 43 -29.38 8.83 -9.18
C LEU A 43 -30.68 8.53 -8.41
N ASN A 44 -31.62 7.89 -9.06
CA ASN A 44 -32.94 7.59 -8.55
C ASN A 44 -33.01 6.28 -7.75
N GLY A 45 -34.19 5.98 -7.18
CA GLY A 45 -34.42 4.78 -6.37
C GLY A 45 -34.24 3.47 -7.14
N ALA A 46 -34.57 3.44 -8.43
CA ALA A 46 -34.40 2.25 -9.27
C ALA A 46 -32.88 1.90 -9.44
N LEU A 47 -32.05 2.91 -9.67
CA LEU A 47 -30.61 2.70 -9.72
C LEU A 47 -30.07 2.26 -8.35
N LEU A 48 -30.52 2.88 -7.25
CA LEU A 48 -30.10 2.50 -5.91
C LEU A 48 -30.44 1.04 -5.58
N LYS A 49 -31.63 0.56 -5.98
CA LYS A 49 -32.02 -0.85 -5.85
C LYS A 49 -31.04 -1.78 -6.59
N LYS A 50 -30.67 -1.44 -7.84
CA LYS A 50 -29.66 -2.18 -8.60
C LYS A 50 -28.29 -2.17 -7.92
N VAL A 51 -27.87 -1.04 -7.34
CA VAL A 51 -26.60 -0.90 -6.63
C VAL A 51 -26.55 -1.75 -5.37
N ARG A 52 -27.65 -1.82 -4.60
CA ARG A 52 -27.75 -2.67 -3.40
C ARG A 52 -27.63 -4.18 -3.70
N ALA A 53 -28.01 -4.60 -4.88
CA ALA A 53 -27.89 -6.00 -5.33
C ALA A 53 -26.48 -6.41 -5.77
N LEU A 54 -25.53 -5.48 -5.83
CA LEU A 54 -24.16 -5.76 -6.26
C LEU A 54 -23.33 -6.45 -5.16
N PRO A 55 -22.26 -7.18 -5.54
CA PRO A 55 -21.27 -7.66 -4.58
C PRO A 55 -20.76 -6.52 -3.71
N LEU A 56 -20.53 -6.78 -2.41
CA LEU A 56 -20.31 -5.77 -1.38
C LEU A 56 -19.25 -4.71 -1.72
N ASN A 57 -18.13 -5.09 -2.36
CA ASN A 57 -17.11 -4.13 -2.77
C ASN A 57 -17.63 -3.12 -3.81
N ARG A 58 -18.47 -3.57 -4.76
CA ARG A 58 -19.08 -2.70 -5.77
C ARG A 58 -20.22 -1.90 -5.16
N TYR A 59 -21.02 -2.53 -4.30
CA TYR A 59 -22.07 -1.85 -3.55
C TYR A 59 -21.49 -0.68 -2.76
N LYS A 60 -20.47 -0.91 -1.92
CA LYS A 60 -19.79 0.15 -1.16
C LYS A 60 -19.22 1.24 -2.07
N ARG A 61 -18.52 0.87 -3.14
CA ARG A 61 -17.94 1.85 -4.06
C ARG A 61 -18.99 2.73 -4.71
N PHE A 62 -20.10 2.15 -5.16
CA PHE A 62 -21.13 2.88 -5.90
C PHE A 62 -22.04 3.68 -4.97
N SER A 63 -22.32 3.24 -3.76
CA SER A 63 -23.05 4.04 -2.78
C SER A 63 -22.26 5.29 -2.37
N ILE A 64 -20.94 5.16 -2.12
CA ILE A 64 -20.08 6.33 -1.89
C ILE A 64 -20.08 7.26 -3.11
N ALA A 65 -19.99 6.71 -4.32
CA ALA A 65 -20.02 7.51 -5.56
C ALA A 65 -21.33 8.26 -5.73
N GLY A 66 -22.47 7.64 -5.39
CA GLY A 66 -23.79 8.27 -5.41
C GLY A 66 -23.89 9.44 -4.45
N VAL A 67 -23.47 9.26 -3.18
CA VAL A 67 -23.45 10.35 -2.19
C VAL A 67 -22.54 11.49 -2.66
N LYS A 68 -21.33 11.19 -3.15
CA LYS A 68 -20.41 12.23 -3.63
C LYS A 68 -20.93 12.97 -4.85
N ALA A 69 -21.66 12.28 -5.75
CA ALA A 69 -22.27 12.92 -6.90
C ALA A 69 -23.46 13.83 -6.47
N LEU A 70 -24.34 13.37 -5.58
CA LEU A 70 -25.44 14.17 -5.05
C LEU A 70 -24.94 15.43 -4.36
N ASN A 71 -23.91 15.31 -3.52
CA ASN A 71 -23.29 16.48 -2.89
C ASN A 71 -22.70 17.46 -3.94
N ALA A 72 -22.08 16.93 -5.01
CA ALA A 72 -21.56 17.77 -6.09
C ALA A 72 -22.66 18.47 -6.92
N TYR A 73 -23.86 17.89 -6.98
CA TYR A 73 -25.06 18.51 -7.53
C TYR A 73 -25.79 19.42 -6.53
N LYS A 74 -25.31 19.53 -5.28
CA LYS A 74 -25.93 20.30 -4.19
C LYS A 74 -27.35 19.79 -3.83
N VAL A 75 -27.59 18.50 -3.94
CA VAL A 75 -28.84 17.88 -3.53
C VAL A 75 -28.82 17.64 -2.03
N THR A 76 -29.79 18.22 -1.31
CA THR A 76 -29.94 18.08 0.15
C THR A 76 -30.67 16.80 0.54
N ASP A 77 -31.67 16.39 -0.24
CA ASP A 77 -32.39 15.12 -0.03
C ASP A 77 -31.59 13.94 -0.65
N ASN A 78 -30.62 13.47 0.09
CA ASN A 78 -29.77 12.35 -0.29
C ASN A 78 -29.79 11.20 0.74
N LYS A 79 -30.75 11.21 1.67
CA LYS A 79 -30.86 10.28 2.80
C LYS A 79 -30.75 8.82 2.39
N LYS A 80 -31.50 8.39 1.37
CA LYS A 80 -31.49 6.98 0.89
C LYS A 80 -30.13 6.50 0.42
N TRP A 81 -29.32 7.37 -0.21
CA TRP A 81 -27.97 7.07 -0.65
C TRP A 81 -26.97 7.07 0.52
N TRP A 82 -27.16 7.94 1.51
CA TRP A 82 -26.40 7.93 2.76
C TRP A 82 -26.63 6.65 3.55
N GLU A 83 -27.86 6.22 3.72
CA GLU A 83 -28.21 4.96 4.39
C GLU A 83 -27.55 3.78 3.67
N ALA A 84 -27.60 3.73 2.34
CA ALA A 84 -26.97 2.68 1.55
C ALA A 84 -25.43 2.70 1.68
N MET A 85 -24.82 3.88 1.77
CA MET A 85 -23.38 4.03 1.97
C MET A 85 -22.97 3.54 3.37
N ASN A 86 -23.74 3.88 4.39
CA ASN A 86 -23.48 3.47 5.78
C ASN A 86 -23.64 1.95 5.94
N ASP A 87 -24.75 1.37 5.44
CA ASP A 87 -24.98 -0.08 5.43
C ASP A 87 -23.86 -0.85 4.73
N ALA A 88 -23.49 -0.42 3.52
CA ALA A 88 -22.38 -1.05 2.79
C ALA A 88 -21.03 -0.92 3.51
N THR A 89 -20.81 0.21 4.18
CA THR A 89 -19.57 0.45 4.93
C THR A 89 -19.51 -0.40 6.19
N GLU A 90 -20.61 -0.50 6.92
CA GLU A 90 -20.72 -1.35 8.12
C GLU A 90 -20.50 -2.84 7.78
N LYS A 91 -21.21 -3.35 6.78
CA LYS A 91 -21.03 -4.74 6.29
C LYS A 91 -19.58 -5.01 5.87
N TYR A 92 -18.97 -4.09 5.14
CA TYR A 92 -17.59 -4.20 4.73
C TYR A 92 -16.63 -4.22 5.93
N THR A 93 -16.86 -3.35 6.90
CA THR A 93 -16.06 -3.27 8.13
C THR A 93 -16.18 -4.55 8.95
N LYS A 94 -17.41 -5.07 9.15
CA LYS A 94 -17.65 -6.35 9.84
C LYS A 94 -16.84 -7.50 9.20
N ILE A 95 -16.84 -7.61 7.87
CA ILE A 95 -16.05 -8.63 7.16
C ILE A 95 -14.55 -8.41 7.39
N ARG A 96 -14.07 -7.17 7.30
CA ARG A 96 -12.63 -6.88 7.53
C ARG A 96 -12.21 -7.15 8.98
N MET A 97 -13.06 -6.84 9.95
CA MET A 97 -12.79 -7.07 11.38
C MET A 97 -12.95 -8.53 11.80
N SER A 98 -13.61 -9.37 10.99
CA SER A 98 -13.75 -10.81 11.30
C SER A 98 -12.43 -11.57 11.23
N GLY A 99 -11.38 -10.99 10.68
CA GLY A 99 -10.09 -11.63 10.45
C GLY A 99 -10.12 -12.74 9.37
N LYS A 100 -11.27 -13.00 8.74
CA LYS A 100 -11.37 -13.98 7.66
C LYS A 100 -10.67 -13.47 6.40
N ARG A 101 -9.88 -14.32 5.78
CA ARG A 101 -9.23 -14.01 4.51
C ARG A 101 -10.26 -13.88 3.40
N THR A 102 -10.17 -12.83 2.61
CA THR A 102 -10.91 -12.76 1.35
C THR A 102 -10.39 -13.84 0.38
N LYS A 103 -11.22 -14.25 -0.59
CA LYS A 103 -10.79 -15.21 -1.64
C LYS A 103 -9.46 -14.79 -2.27
N ARG A 104 -9.31 -13.52 -2.62
CA ARG A 104 -8.08 -12.97 -3.20
C ARG A 104 -6.88 -13.04 -2.26
N GLU A 105 -7.06 -12.84 -0.96
CA GLU A 105 -5.98 -12.99 0.02
C GLU A 105 -5.61 -14.46 0.19
N ALA A 106 -6.58 -15.38 0.23
CA ALA A 106 -6.33 -16.81 0.31
C ALA A 106 -5.54 -17.34 -0.90
N GLU A 107 -5.93 -16.96 -2.11
CA GLU A 107 -5.24 -17.33 -3.35
C GLU A 107 -3.77 -16.86 -3.39
N ARG A 108 -3.48 -15.72 -2.77
CA ARG A 108 -2.15 -15.10 -2.74
C ARG A 108 -1.35 -15.41 -1.49
N TRP A 109 -1.92 -16.16 -0.56
CA TRP A 109 -1.25 -16.51 0.68
C TRP A 109 -0.17 -17.54 0.43
N PRO A 110 1.10 -17.28 0.80
CA PRO A 110 2.17 -18.25 0.62
C PRO A 110 2.06 -19.36 1.68
N LYS A 111 2.59 -20.56 1.34
CA LYS A 111 2.50 -21.75 2.18
C LYS A 111 3.00 -21.51 3.62
N ASP A 112 4.17 -20.93 3.76
CA ASP A 112 4.83 -20.69 5.05
C ASP A 112 4.51 -19.28 5.61
N GLY A 113 3.45 -18.61 5.14
CA GLY A 113 3.08 -17.29 5.61
C GLY A 113 4.21 -16.25 5.38
N TYR A 114 4.51 -15.46 6.41
CA TYR A 114 5.54 -14.42 6.32
C TYR A 114 6.96 -14.98 6.19
N ALA A 115 7.23 -16.19 6.70
CA ALA A 115 8.52 -16.85 6.56
C ALA A 115 8.92 -17.06 5.09
N SER A 116 7.95 -17.23 4.17
CA SER A 116 8.23 -17.31 2.73
C SER A 116 8.93 -16.06 2.18
N ILE A 117 8.65 -14.88 2.76
CA ILE A 117 9.28 -13.62 2.33
C ILE A 117 10.72 -13.54 2.83
N ARG A 118 10.99 -14.02 4.05
CA ARG A 118 12.37 -14.09 4.59
C ARG A 118 13.22 -15.09 3.79
N LYS A 119 12.66 -16.27 3.47
CA LYS A 119 13.32 -17.25 2.58
C LYS A 119 13.62 -16.67 1.20
N LEU A 120 12.69 -15.87 0.65
CA LEU A 120 12.89 -15.18 -0.62
C LEU A 120 14.02 -14.16 -0.53
N ALA A 121 14.07 -13.34 0.53
CA ALA A 121 15.15 -12.37 0.73
C ALA A 121 16.51 -13.07 0.77
N LYS A 122 16.65 -14.17 1.54
CA LYS A 122 17.87 -14.97 1.61
C LYS A 122 18.27 -15.53 0.24
N ARG A 123 17.33 -16.06 -0.54
CA ARG A 123 17.60 -16.55 -1.89
C ARG A 123 18.10 -15.45 -2.82
N LEU A 124 17.45 -14.27 -2.78
CA LEU A 124 17.87 -13.13 -3.60
C LEU A 124 19.23 -12.57 -3.18
N HIS A 125 19.60 -12.66 -1.90
CA HIS A 125 20.95 -12.33 -1.45
C HIS A 125 22.00 -13.21 -2.16
N GLY A 126 21.84 -14.52 -2.13
CA GLY A 126 22.75 -15.44 -2.82
C GLY A 126 22.85 -15.21 -4.34
N GLU A 127 21.84 -14.55 -4.97
CA GLU A 127 21.92 -14.15 -6.38
C GLU A 127 22.78 -12.89 -6.62
N VAL A 128 23.03 -12.08 -5.58
CA VAL A 128 23.66 -10.74 -5.70
C VAL A 128 24.85 -10.51 -4.76
N GLU A 129 25.16 -11.43 -3.85
CA GLU A 129 26.26 -11.27 -2.88
C GLU A 129 27.61 -11.02 -3.55
N HIS A 130 27.86 -11.63 -4.71
CA HIS A 130 29.09 -11.39 -5.49
C HIS A 130 29.25 -9.93 -5.95
N LEU A 131 28.16 -9.15 -5.96
CA LEU A 131 28.21 -7.72 -6.31
C LEU A 131 28.79 -6.87 -5.16
N GLU A 132 28.80 -7.38 -3.93
CA GLU A 132 29.34 -6.71 -2.75
C GLU A 132 30.88 -6.65 -2.78
N GLU A 133 31.49 -7.59 -3.49
CA GLU A 133 32.97 -7.63 -3.69
C GLU A 133 33.45 -6.64 -4.76
N LEU A 134 32.53 -6.11 -5.58
CA LEU A 134 32.86 -5.19 -6.65
C LEU A 134 32.98 -3.75 -6.14
N LYS A 135 33.85 -2.97 -6.75
CA LYS A 135 33.95 -1.53 -6.47
C LYS A 135 32.59 -0.87 -6.77
N PRO A 136 32.02 -0.08 -5.86
CA PRO A 136 30.68 0.54 -6.07
C PRO A 136 30.52 1.27 -7.40
N GLY A 137 31.59 1.91 -7.92
CA GLY A 137 31.57 2.64 -9.18
C GLY A 137 31.66 1.78 -10.44
N SER A 138 32.01 0.49 -10.33
CA SER A 138 32.10 -0.43 -11.47
C SER A 138 30.75 -1.08 -11.83
N LEU A 139 29.74 -1.01 -10.95
CA LEU A 139 28.46 -1.63 -11.20
C LEU A 139 27.65 -0.84 -12.24
N ASN A 140 27.11 -1.55 -13.21
CA ASN A 140 26.16 -0.97 -14.16
C ASN A 140 24.76 -0.83 -13.55
N ASN A 141 23.86 -0.15 -14.26
CA ASN A 141 22.49 0.09 -13.78
C ASN A 141 21.70 -1.20 -13.50
N TRP A 142 21.92 -2.24 -14.30
CA TRP A 142 21.23 -3.52 -14.14
C TRP A 142 21.70 -4.25 -12.88
N GLN A 143 22.98 -4.31 -12.61
CA GLN A 143 23.55 -4.91 -11.40
C GLN A 143 23.03 -4.22 -10.14
N ARG A 144 23.05 -2.87 -10.12
CA ARG A 144 22.43 -2.09 -9.02
C ARG A 144 20.94 -2.38 -8.88
N TYR A 145 20.21 -2.51 -9.99
CA TYR A 145 18.79 -2.84 -9.96
C TYR A 145 18.51 -4.24 -9.41
N LEU A 146 19.40 -5.22 -9.68
CA LEU A 146 19.30 -6.56 -9.08
C LEU A 146 19.50 -6.51 -7.57
N TYR A 147 20.55 -5.81 -7.11
CA TYR A 147 20.82 -5.63 -5.68
C TYR A 147 19.67 -4.88 -4.99
N GLN A 148 19.15 -3.84 -5.61
CA GLN A 148 17.99 -3.11 -5.13
C GLN A 148 16.75 -4.00 -5.00
N ARG A 149 16.52 -4.94 -5.91
CA ARG A 149 15.44 -5.92 -5.83
C ARG A 149 15.57 -6.77 -4.56
N TYR A 150 16.76 -7.25 -4.25
CA TYR A 150 17.07 -7.92 -2.99
C TYR A 150 16.77 -7.02 -1.79
N LEU A 151 17.34 -5.81 -1.76
CA LEU A 151 17.14 -4.85 -0.68
C LEU A 151 15.67 -4.55 -0.41
N ILE A 152 14.87 -4.35 -1.45
CA ILE A 152 13.42 -4.10 -1.31
C ILE A 152 12.73 -5.31 -0.65
N ILE A 153 12.99 -6.53 -1.11
CA ILE A 153 12.38 -7.74 -0.53
C ILE A 153 12.85 -7.96 0.91
N LEU A 154 14.15 -7.79 1.18
CA LEU A 154 14.71 -7.83 2.54
C LEU A 154 14.03 -6.79 3.43
N PHE A 155 13.92 -5.54 2.98
CA PHE A 155 13.24 -4.49 3.71
C PHE A 155 11.82 -4.90 4.10
N TYR A 156 11.01 -5.37 3.14
CA TYR A 156 9.64 -5.81 3.40
C TYR A 156 9.55 -7.16 4.12
N SER A 157 10.63 -7.89 4.29
CA SER A 157 10.71 -9.06 5.18
C SER A 157 10.90 -8.67 6.65
N HIS A 158 11.25 -7.41 6.93
CA HIS A 158 11.44 -6.89 8.29
C HIS A 158 10.48 -5.74 8.62
N HIS A 159 10.14 -4.90 7.64
CA HIS A 159 9.34 -3.69 7.83
C HIS A 159 8.08 -3.70 6.98
N ALA A 160 6.96 -3.24 7.54
CA ALA A 160 5.65 -3.29 6.88
C ALA A 160 5.13 -1.92 6.45
N LEU A 161 6.01 -1.07 5.93
CA LEU A 161 5.63 0.23 5.35
C LEU A 161 4.65 0.06 4.18
N ARG A 162 3.95 1.14 3.85
CA ARG A 162 3.28 1.26 2.55
C ARG A 162 4.34 1.44 1.46
N GLY A 163 3.94 1.80 0.25
CA GLY A 163 4.88 2.06 -0.84
C GLY A 163 5.76 3.31 -0.65
N ASP A 164 5.86 3.84 0.56
CA ASP A 164 6.55 5.10 0.86
C ASP A 164 8.08 4.99 0.75
N LEU A 165 8.64 3.77 0.75
CA LEU A 165 10.07 3.53 0.53
C LEU A 165 10.55 4.07 -0.83
N ALA A 166 9.69 4.11 -1.86
CA ALA A 166 10.02 4.65 -3.17
C ALA A 166 10.34 6.16 -3.16
N ASP A 167 9.86 6.89 -2.15
CA ASP A 167 10.05 8.33 -2.01
C ASP A 167 11.28 8.69 -1.15
N VAL A 168 12.01 7.69 -0.64
CA VAL A 168 13.17 7.88 0.24
C VAL A 168 14.38 8.37 -0.56
N GLN A 169 15.06 9.39 -0.04
CA GLN A 169 16.20 10.05 -0.65
C GLN A 169 17.47 9.96 0.22
N LEU A 170 18.61 10.07 -0.42
CA LEU A 170 19.92 10.19 0.22
C LEU A 170 20.32 11.65 0.51
N LYS A 171 19.52 12.61 0.01
CA LYS A 171 19.78 14.04 0.14
C LYS A 171 19.46 14.54 1.56
N LYS A 172 20.34 15.34 2.15
CA LYS A 172 20.10 16.09 3.40
C LYS A 172 18.94 17.07 3.20
N GLY A 173 18.01 17.13 4.17
CA GLY A 173 16.84 18.02 4.08
C GLY A 173 15.70 17.47 3.21
N ALA A 174 15.81 16.29 2.61
CA ALA A 174 14.71 15.66 1.93
C ALA A 174 13.55 15.37 2.89
N ARG A 175 12.31 15.40 2.36
CA ARG A 175 11.10 15.14 3.15
C ARG A 175 11.02 13.69 3.67
N SER A 176 11.52 12.74 2.88
CA SER A 176 11.73 11.36 3.29
C SER A 176 13.17 11.01 2.98
N TRP A 177 13.87 10.45 3.94
CA TRP A 177 15.30 10.22 3.82
C TRP A 177 15.74 8.94 4.51
N VAL A 178 16.92 8.44 4.12
CA VAL A 178 17.65 7.39 4.82
C VAL A 178 19.04 7.91 5.18
N ARG A 179 19.48 7.67 6.42
CA ARG A 179 20.79 8.11 6.92
C ARG A 179 21.40 7.10 7.85
N ARG A 180 22.73 7.06 7.85
CA ARG A 180 23.50 6.29 8.82
C ARG A 180 23.58 7.10 10.13
N LYS A 181 23.31 6.45 11.25
CA LYS A 181 23.47 6.96 12.61
C LYS A 181 24.29 5.96 13.40
N GLY A 182 25.58 6.23 13.61
CA GLY A 182 26.51 5.26 14.18
C GLY A 182 26.67 4.02 13.28
N LYS A 183 26.39 2.84 13.83
CA LYS A 183 26.45 1.56 13.10
C LYS A 183 25.19 1.26 12.30
N ASN A 184 24.07 1.89 12.61
CA ASN A 184 22.77 1.57 12.06
C ASN A 184 22.26 2.63 11.09
N TRP A 185 21.27 2.26 10.29
CA TRP A 185 20.59 3.16 9.38
C TRP A 185 19.21 3.51 9.92
N THR A 186 18.84 4.78 9.78
CA THR A 186 17.54 5.32 10.14
C THR A 186 16.80 5.74 8.89
N ILE A 187 15.51 5.38 8.78
CA ILE A 187 14.60 5.82 7.74
C ILE A 187 13.58 6.78 8.33
N HIS A 188 13.41 7.92 7.67
CA HIS A 188 12.42 8.93 7.98
C HIS A 188 11.46 9.08 6.81
N ILE A 189 10.16 8.92 7.07
CA ILE A 189 9.07 9.10 6.09
C ILE A 189 8.26 10.34 6.49
N GLY A 190 8.62 11.47 5.91
CA GLY A 190 7.98 12.77 6.19
C GLY A 190 6.73 13.03 5.34
N HIS A 191 6.34 12.12 4.45
CA HIS A 191 5.11 12.23 3.67
C HIS A 191 4.48 10.86 3.40
N HIS A 192 3.36 10.60 4.05
CA HIS A 192 2.59 9.38 3.85
C HIS A 192 1.10 9.64 4.06
N LYS A 193 0.25 8.66 3.73
CA LYS A 193 -1.22 8.81 3.73
C LYS A 193 -1.80 9.33 5.06
N THR A 194 -1.20 8.98 6.19
CA THR A 194 -1.67 9.33 7.53
C THR A 194 -0.81 10.41 8.21
N PHE A 195 0.04 11.11 7.47
CA PHE A 195 0.94 12.13 8.00
C PHE A 195 0.21 13.23 8.79
N LYS A 196 -0.93 13.73 8.28
CA LYS A 196 -1.72 14.77 8.96
C LYS A 196 -2.23 14.38 10.35
N SER A 197 -2.45 13.09 10.59
CA SER A 197 -2.98 12.58 11.86
C SER A 197 -1.92 11.96 12.78
N ARG A 198 -0.70 11.65 12.27
CA ARG A 198 0.31 10.90 13.00
C ARG A 198 1.72 11.49 12.94
N GLY A 199 1.91 12.56 12.16
CA GLY A 199 3.25 13.10 11.92
C GLY A 199 4.10 12.20 11.03
N ALA A 200 5.40 12.45 11.07
CA ALA A 200 6.40 11.64 10.37
C ALA A 200 6.57 10.27 11.03
N ILE A 201 6.99 9.28 10.25
CA ILE A 201 7.42 7.98 10.74
C ILE A 201 8.94 7.94 10.68
N GLU A 202 9.59 7.68 11.80
CA GLU A 202 11.04 7.51 11.87
C GLU A 202 11.35 6.27 12.68
N PHE A 203 12.25 5.45 12.18
CA PHE A 203 12.67 4.23 12.85
C PHE A 203 14.06 3.79 12.38
N GLU A 204 14.77 3.11 13.27
CA GLU A 204 16.00 2.42 12.94
C GLU A 204 15.70 1.08 12.26
N VAL A 205 16.36 0.79 11.15
CA VAL A 205 16.20 -0.50 10.49
C VAL A 205 16.96 -1.60 11.24
N ASN A 206 16.51 -2.84 11.10
CA ASN A 206 17.20 -3.96 11.72
C ASN A 206 18.60 -4.19 11.13
N SER A 207 19.42 -5.01 11.80
CA SER A 207 20.82 -5.23 11.43
C SER A 207 21.03 -5.76 10.00
N GLU A 208 20.16 -6.67 9.54
CA GLU A 208 20.26 -7.24 8.18
C GLU A 208 19.98 -6.18 7.10
N VAL A 209 18.94 -5.38 7.27
CA VAL A 209 18.63 -4.27 6.36
C VAL A 209 19.70 -3.19 6.46
N SER A 210 20.26 -2.97 7.66
CA SER A 210 21.34 -2.01 7.89
C SER A 210 22.62 -2.42 7.15
N ALA A 211 22.98 -3.69 7.18
CA ALA A 211 24.12 -4.23 6.43
C ALA A 211 23.90 -4.04 4.92
N ALA A 212 22.75 -4.48 4.38
CA ALA A 212 22.45 -4.33 2.96
C ALA A 212 22.42 -2.86 2.49
N LEU A 213 21.96 -1.93 3.34
CA LEU A 213 22.03 -0.49 3.04
C LEU A 213 23.47 0.03 3.03
N SER A 214 24.35 -0.52 3.89
CA SER A 214 25.74 -0.13 3.93
C SER A 214 26.49 -0.50 2.65
N GLU A 215 26.11 -1.59 1.99
CA GLU A 215 26.60 -1.97 0.67
C GLU A 215 25.92 -1.17 -0.46
N PHE A 216 24.59 -1.05 -0.41
CA PHE A 216 23.84 -0.47 -1.51
C PHE A 216 23.99 1.05 -1.66
N VAL A 217 24.06 1.80 -0.56
CA VAL A 217 24.15 3.28 -0.62
C VAL A 217 25.43 3.77 -1.32
N PRO A 218 26.62 3.19 -1.08
CA PRO A 218 27.81 3.50 -1.88
C PRO A 218 27.61 3.24 -3.39
N MET A 219 26.94 2.14 -3.77
CA MET A 219 26.66 1.81 -5.18
C MET A 219 25.77 2.90 -5.84
N VAL A 220 24.74 3.39 -5.13
CA VAL A 220 23.87 4.47 -5.62
C VAL A 220 24.62 5.79 -5.73
N ARG A 221 25.45 6.14 -4.76
CA ARG A 221 26.25 7.38 -4.78
C ARG A 221 27.28 7.39 -5.90
N ALA A 222 27.97 6.27 -6.10
CA ALA A 222 28.95 6.13 -7.15
C ALA A 222 28.36 6.20 -8.56
N ALA A 223 27.09 5.83 -8.71
CA ALA A 223 26.37 5.85 -9.99
C ALA A 223 26.12 7.27 -10.53
N LYS A 224 26.24 8.30 -9.70
CA LYS A 224 26.01 9.72 -10.09
C LYS A 224 24.72 9.92 -10.87
N LEU A 225 23.62 9.29 -10.41
CA LEU A 225 22.29 9.39 -11.05
C LEU A 225 21.81 10.84 -11.01
N GLY A 226 20.99 11.24 -12.00
CA GLY A 226 20.41 12.58 -12.09
C GLY A 226 19.39 12.91 -10.98
N HIS A 227 19.31 12.11 -9.92
CA HIS A 227 18.41 12.28 -8.78
C HIS A 227 19.04 11.79 -7.47
N SER A 228 18.43 12.18 -6.34
CA SER A 228 18.88 11.79 -4.99
C SER A 228 18.06 10.66 -4.36
N TYR A 229 17.17 10.01 -5.08
CA TYR A 229 16.36 8.90 -4.55
C TYR A 229 17.22 7.66 -4.30
N LEU A 230 16.87 6.92 -3.23
CA LEU A 230 17.53 5.66 -2.89
C LEU A 230 17.31 4.61 -3.98
N LEU A 231 16.12 4.58 -4.58
CA LEU A 231 15.69 3.56 -5.54
C LEU A 231 15.61 4.12 -6.96
N SER A 232 16.11 3.34 -7.93
CA SER A 232 16.12 3.69 -9.35
C SER A 232 15.56 2.56 -10.23
N THR A 233 15.16 2.91 -11.44
CA THR A 233 14.87 1.93 -12.51
C THR A 233 16.17 1.32 -13.03
N SER A 234 16.08 0.25 -13.84
CA SER A 234 17.23 -0.32 -14.54
C SER A 234 17.88 0.66 -15.54
N ARG A 235 17.24 1.78 -15.86
CA ARG A 235 17.78 2.85 -16.70
C ARG A 235 18.43 3.97 -15.88
N GLY A 236 18.40 3.89 -14.54
CA GLY A 236 18.95 4.92 -13.64
C GLY A 236 18.00 6.08 -13.35
N GLU A 237 16.71 6.00 -13.73
CA GLU A 237 15.68 6.98 -13.39
C GLU A 237 15.10 6.69 -12.00
N GLN A 238 14.41 7.66 -11.38
CA GLN A 238 13.70 7.42 -10.13
C GLN A 238 12.71 6.26 -10.26
N LEU A 239 12.79 5.28 -9.34
CA LEU A 239 11.77 4.22 -9.26
C LEU A 239 10.48 4.76 -8.67
N GLN A 240 9.42 4.83 -9.48
CA GLN A 240 8.13 5.30 -9.03
C GLN A 240 7.47 4.27 -8.10
N ARG A 241 6.63 4.76 -7.18
CA ARG A 241 5.90 3.90 -6.22
C ARG A 241 5.17 2.73 -6.90
N GLN A 242 4.48 2.99 -8.01
CA GLN A 242 3.75 1.93 -8.73
C GLN A 242 4.67 0.86 -9.30
N ASP A 243 5.85 1.24 -9.76
CA ASP A 243 6.81 0.31 -10.35
C ASP A 243 7.50 -0.52 -9.27
N MET A 244 7.78 0.06 -8.10
CA MET A 244 8.21 -0.70 -6.93
C MET A 244 7.15 -1.74 -6.50
N LEU A 245 5.86 -1.37 -6.50
CA LEU A 245 4.77 -2.30 -6.20
C LEU A 245 4.70 -3.45 -7.20
N LYS A 246 4.90 -3.17 -8.50
CA LYS A 246 4.98 -4.20 -9.54
C LYS A 246 6.22 -5.07 -9.36
N LEU A 247 7.39 -4.48 -9.07
CA LEU A 247 8.62 -5.20 -8.80
C LEU A 247 8.43 -6.24 -7.70
N ILE A 248 7.86 -5.85 -6.54
CA ILE A 248 7.58 -6.75 -5.43
C ILE A 248 6.65 -7.88 -5.85
N SER A 249 5.52 -7.56 -6.50
CA SER A 249 4.53 -8.58 -6.87
C SER A 249 5.04 -9.53 -7.96
N ASN A 250 5.83 -9.05 -8.92
CA ASN A 250 6.43 -9.88 -9.96
C ASN A 250 7.55 -10.77 -9.40
N THR A 251 8.36 -10.22 -8.47
CA THR A 251 9.40 -11.01 -7.79
C THR A 251 8.78 -12.14 -6.97
N THR A 252 7.75 -11.86 -6.18
CA THR A 252 7.08 -12.90 -5.39
C THR A 252 6.35 -13.91 -6.27
N GLU A 253 5.78 -13.50 -7.40
CA GLU A 253 5.18 -14.41 -8.36
C GLU A 253 6.21 -15.36 -8.97
N LYS A 254 7.37 -14.82 -9.41
CA LYS A 254 8.47 -15.59 -10.01
C LYS A 254 9.04 -16.66 -9.06
N TYR A 255 9.26 -16.30 -7.78
CA TYR A 255 10.03 -17.14 -6.86
C TYR A 255 9.17 -17.94 -5.87
N ILE A 256 7.95 -17.49 -5.57
CA ILE A 256 7.03 -18.12 -4.62
C ILE A 256 5.81 -18.72 -5.34
N GLY A 257 5.60 -18.39 -6.63
CA GLY A 257 4.39 -18.77 -7.37
C GLY A 257 3.13 -18.01 -6.92
N LYS A 258 3.28 -16.95 -6.13
CA LYS A 258 2.18 -16.14 -5.58
C LYS A 258 2.41 -14.66 -5.81
N LYS A 259 1.43 -13.98 -6.40
CA LYS A 259 1.49 -12.54 -6.65
C LYS A 259 1.19 -11.73 -5.38
N ILE A 260 2.20 -11.54 -4.54
CA ILE A 260 2.08 -10.93 -3.22
C ILE A 260 2.41 -9.44 -3.33
N GLY A 261 1.41 -8.57 -3.20
CA GLY A 261 1.63 -7.12 -3.15
C GLY A 261 1.82 -6.62 -1.72
N ILE A 262 2.25 -5.37 -1.56
CA ILE A 262 2.54 -4.74 -0.26
C ILE A 262 1.39 -4.89 0.75
N GLN A 263 0.13 -4.78 0.30
CA GLN A 263 -1.02 -4.95 1.19
C GLN A 263 -1.03 -6.34 1.85
N ILE A 264 -0.73 -7.39 1.09
CA ILE A 264 -0.67 -8.75 1.62
C ILE A 264 0.56 -8.94 2.49
N LEU A 265 1.73 -8.38 2.12
CA LEU A 265 2.93 -8.39 2.98
C LEU A 265 2.63 -7.79 4.36
N ARG A 266 1.89 -6.67 4.41
CA ARG A 266 1.49 -6.05 5.67
C ARG A 266 0.55 -6.94 6.48
N VAL A 267 -0.41 -7.60 5.84
CA VAL A 267 -1.29 -8.57 6.50
C VAL A 267 -0.49 -9.76 7.02
N LEU A 268 0.43 -10.30 6.21
CA LEU A 268 1.31 -11.42 6.60
C LEU A 268 2.14 -11.06 7.83
N LYS A 269 2.83 -9.90 7.82
CA LYS A 269 3.65 -9.44 8.94
C LYS A 269 2.81 -9.24 10.21
N THR A 270 1.66 -8.55 10.07
CA THR A 270 0.77 -8.32 11.22
C THR A 270 0.29 -9.65 11.82
N THR A 271 -0.07 -10.62 10.98
CA THR A 271 -0.51 -11.95 11.43
C THR A 271 0.61 -12.73 12.12
N ASP A 272 1.86 -12.58 11.65
CA ASP A 272 3.03 -13.25 12.23
C ASP A 272 3.42 -12.66 13.60
N LYS A 273 3.37 -11.35 13.73
CA LYS A 273 3.89 -10.60 14.88
C LYS A 273 2.87 -10.36 16.01
N LEU A 274 1.57 -10.43 15.76
CA LEU A 274 0.54 -10.14 16.79
C LEU A 274 0.32 -11.27 17.79
N LYS A 275 1.33 -12.07 18.05
CA LYS A 275 1.33 -13.03 19.16
C LYS A 275 1.73 -12.38 20.49
N ASP A 276 2.26 -11.17 20.43
CA ASP A 276 2.81 -10.42 21.56
C ASP A 276 2.32 -8.96 21.54
N LEU A 277 1.85 -8.45 22.68
CA LEU A 277 1.26 -7.11 22.83
C LEU A 277 2.28 -5.99 22.62
N ASP A 278 3.51 -6.16 23.11
CA ASP A 278 4.57 -5.13 22.96
C ASP A 278 4.96 -4.94 21.52
N THR A 279 5.13 -6.04 20.79
CA THR A 279 5.36 -6.04 19.33
C THR A 279 4.18 -5.39 18.57
N ALA A 280 2.96 -5.43 19.13
CA ALA A 280 1.81 -4.81 18.49
C ALA A 280 1.91 -3.27 18.49
N HIS A 281 2.42 -2.64 19.54
CA HIS A 281 2.61 -1.19 19.62
C HIS A 281 3.70 -0.69 18.68
N GLU A 282 4.86 -1.35 18.66
CA GLU A 282 5.94 -1.05 17.71
C GLU A 282 5.47 -1.13 16.26
N LEU A 283 4.72 -2.19 15.94
CA LEU A 283 4.17 -2.40 14.61
C LEU A 283 3.12 -1.35 14.23
N GLN A 284 2.34 -0.83 15.20
CA GLN A 284 1.41 0.29 14.96
C GLN A 284 2.16 1.56 14.56
N HIS A 285 3.26 1.87 15.25
CA HIS A 285 4.10 3.03 14.95
C HIS A 285 4.75 2.90 13.58
N GLU A 286 5.41 1.79 13.30
CA GLU A 286 6.05 1.49 12.01
C GLU A 286 5.07 1.56 10.83
N MET A 287 3.87 1.01 11.01
CA MET A 287 2.84 0.97 9.96
C MET A 287 2.01 2.25 9.86
N GLY A 288 2.14 3.18 10.81
CA GLY A 288 1.29 4.37 10.92
C GLY A 288 -0.19 4.02 11.05
N HIS A 289 -0.54 3.06 11.91
CA HIS A 289 -1.91 2.57 12.13
C HIS A 289 -2.42 2.83 13.54
N SER A 290 -3.77 2.93 13.69
CA SER A 290 -4.42 2.77 14.99
C SER A 290 -4.54 1.28 15.35
N ALA A 291 -4.76 0.97 16.63
CA ALA A 291 -5.03 -0.40 17.08
C ALA A 291 -6.22 -1.02 16.34
N GLU A 292 -7.26 -0.24 16.06
CA GLU A 292 -8.41 -0.67 15.27
C GLU A 292 -8.05 -1.01 13.82
N MET A 293 -7.23 -0.16 13.16
CA MET A 293 -6.73 -0.45 11.82
C MET A 293 -5.83 -1.68 11.80
N GLN A 294 -5.03 -1.90 12.83
CA GLN A 294 -4.18 -3.07 12.95
C GLN A 294 -5.00 -4.36 13.01
N ARG A 295 -6.14 -4.38 13.74
CA ARG A 295 -7.07 -5.52 13.78
C ARG A 295 -7.58 -5.91 12.39
N GLN A 296 -7.74 -4.96 11.46
CA GLN A 296 -8.14 -5.24 10.08
C GLN A 296 -7.06 -5.98 9.27
N TYR A 297 -5.81 -5.95 9.71
CA TYR A 297 -4.69 -6.70 9.10
C TYR A 297 -4.47 -8.07 9.74
N LEU A 298 -5.14 -8.38 10.86
CA LEU A 298 -5.14 -9.72 11.41
C LEU A 298 -5.86 -10.66 10.45
N SER A 299 -5.17 -11.71 10.03
CA SER A 299 -5.75 -12.75 9.21
C SER A 299 -5.71 -14.08 9.96
N ARG A 300 -6.87 -14.61 10.28
CA ARG A 300 -6.99 -15.93 10.91
C ARG A 300 -7.09 -17.01 9.84
N PRO A 301 -6.45 -18.19 10.04
CA PRO A 301 -6.67 -19.32 9.15
C PRO A 301 -8.17 -19.65 9.09
N THR A 302 -8.69 -19.86 7.89
CA THR A 302 -10.01 -20.45 7.69
C THR A 302 -9.85 -21.95 7.98
N GLY A 303 -10.00 -22.37 9.23
CA GLY A 303 -9.89 -23.78 9.59
C GLY A 303 -10.13 -24.00 11.06
N LYS A 304 -11.23 -24.69 11.37
CA LYS A 304 -11.70 -25.29 12.64
C LYS A 304 -11.65 -24.34 13.85
N ALA A 305 -12.85 -23.91 14.27
CA ALA A 305 -13.07 -23.49 15.65
C ALA A 305 -12.40 -24.52 16.57
N ARG A 306 -11.37 -24.11 17.32
CA ARG A 306 -11.02 -24.85 18.53
C ARG A 306 -12.17 -24.61 19.50
N ASN A 307 -13.02 -25.61 19.64
CA ASN A 307 -13.89 -25.72 20.81
C ASN A 307 -12.98 -25.66 22.04
N ARG A 308 -13.13 -24.60 22.80
CA ARG A 308 -12.89 -24.52 24.23
C ARG A 308 -13.99 -23.67 24.83
#